data_67733e8023bc8f791c523da74013bf37
#
_entry.id   67733e8023bc8f791c523da74013bf37
#
_cell.length_a   1.000
_cell.length_b   1.000
_cell.length_c   1.000
_cell.angle_alpha   90.00
_cell.angle_beta   90.00
_cell.angle_gamma   90.00
#
_symmetry.space_group_name_H-M   'P 1'
#
loop_
_entity.id
_entity.type
_entity.pdbx_description
1 polymer ?
#
loop_
_entity_poly.entity_id
_entity_poly.type
_entity_poly.pdbx_seq_one_letter_code
_entity_poly.pdbx_strand_id
1 'polypeptide(L)'
;MTEVEAKELLIDEDTFLTCGVHIGTKQKSKDMEPYVYKVRDDGLRILNVNMTSEKVVEAAQFLKDFDPKDVLVVSARQYGWKPATKFAENCGFECIAGRFTPGRLTNPEMRFFIEPKAIVLTDPAADAQAFREATNIK
;
A
#
# COMPACT_ATOMS: atom_id res chain seq x y z
N MET A 1 14.30 23.23 -24.99
CA MET A 1 13.37 23.55 -23.88
C MET A 1 12.21 22.60 -23.99
N THR A 2 12.29 21.50 -23.29
CA THR A 2 11.20 20.54 -23.18
C THR A 2 10.33 21.01 -22.03
N GLU A 3 9.14 21.48 -22.37
CA GLU A 3 8.06 21.69 -21.43
C GLU A 3 7.77 20.34 -20.75
N VAL A 4 8.22 20.22 -19.51
CA VAL A 4 7.74 19.20 -18.61
C VAL A 4 6.30 19.64 -18.32
N GLU A 5 5.34 19.07 -19.03
CA GLU A 5 3.93 19.16 -18.66
C GLU A 5 3.85 18.90 -17.16
N ALA A 6 3.44 19.90 -16.40
CA ALA A 6 3.14 19.77 -15.00
C ALA A 6 2.02 18.71 -14.89
N LYS A 7 2.40 17.46 -14.67
CA LYS A 7 1.44 16.41 -14.33
C LYS A 7 0.66 16.92 -13.13
N GLU A 8 -0.61 17.19 -13.34
CA GLU A 8 -1.51 17.62 -12.29
C GLU A 8 -1.47 16.57 -11.17
N LEU A 9 -0.78 16.92 -10.08
CA LEU A 9 -0.66 16.03 -8.92
C LEU A 9 -2.05 15.87 -8.31
N LEU A 10 -2.51 14.64 -8.12
CA LEU A 10 -3.78 14.35 -7.45
C LEU A 10 -3.83 14.91 -6.02
N ILE A 11 -2.67 15.03 -5.39
CA ILE A 11 -2.50 15.55 -4.02
C ILE A 11 -1.32 16.53 -4.06
N ASP A 12 -1.51 17.70 -3.46
CA ASP A 12 -0.46 18.71 -3.35
C ASP A 12 0.75 18.21 -2.56
N GLU A 13 1.95 18.60 -3.00
CA GLU A 13 3.19 18.25 -2.32
C GLU A 13 3.20 18.73 -0.86
N ASP A 14 2.68 19.93 -0.60
CA ASP A 14 2.56 20.48 0.75
C ASP A 14 1.69 19.60 1.67
N THR A 15 0.65 18.98 1.14
CA THR A 15 -0.19 18.03 1.89
C THR A 15 0.58 16.78 2.27
N PHE A 16 1.38 16.22 1.36
CA PHE A 16 2.26 15.08 1.67
C PHE A 16 3.27 15.42 2.77
N LEU A 17 3.90 16.59 2.70
CA LEU A 17 4.89 17.04 3.68
C LEU A 17 4.26 17.30 5.05
N THR A 18 3.09 17.92 5.09
CA THR A 18 2.36 18.21 6.33
C THR A 18 1.90 16.92 7.02
N CYS A 19 1.46 15.93 6.26
CA CYS A 19 1.04 14.63 6.80
C CYS A 19 2.22 13.71 7.17
N GLY A 20 3.45 14.09 6.87
CA GLY A 20 4.63 13.29 7.20
C GLY A 20 4.83 12.06 6.33
N VAL A 21 4.23 12.01 5.14
CA VAL A 21 4.35 10.87 4.21
C VAL A 21 5.78 10.66 3.71
N HIS A 22 6.59 11.72 3.70
CA HIS A 22 8.01 11.67 3.31
C HIS A 22 8.92 11.03 4.36
N ILE A 23 8.46 10.87 5.60
CA ILE A 23 9.26 10.33 6.70
C ILE A 23 9.30 8.79 6.58
N GLY A 24 10.47 8.27 6.34
CA GLY A 24 10.70 6.82 6.28
C GLY A 24 11.22 6.25 7.60
N THR A 25 12.00 5.18 7.50
CA THR A 25 12.61 4.50 8.64
C THR A 25 14.13 4.45 8.50
N LYS A 26 14.81 4.00 9.56
CA LYS A 26 16.26 3.72 9.53
C LYS A 26 16.58 2.38 8.87
N GLN A 27 15.61 1.48 8.76
CA GLN A 27 15.79 0.19 8.12
C GLN A 27 16.04 0.36 6.62
N LYS A 28 16.98 -0.42 6.11
CA LYS A 28 17.33 -0.45 4.69
C LYS A 28 16.64 -1.63 4.02
N SER A 29 15.89 -1.34 2.96
CA SER A 29 15.37 -2.33 2.03
C SER A 29 15.92 -2.04 0.64
N LYS A 30 16.41 -3.07 -0.03
CA LYS A 30 16.93 -2.95 -1.40
C LYS A 30 15.84 -2.49 -2.38
N ASP A 31 14.63 -2.99 -2.21
CA ASP A 31 13.50 -2.67 -3.08
C ASP A 31 13.01 -1.23 -2.92
N MET A 32 13.23 -0.63 -1.75
CA MET A 32 12.85 0.77 -1.47
C MET A 32 13.96 1.78 -1.79
N GLU A 33 15.17 1.32 -2.06
CA GLU A 33 16.31 2.20 -2.33
C GLU A 33 16.05 3.22 -3.45
N PRO A 34 15.41 2.87 -4.59
CA PRO A 34 15.10 3.82 -5.65
C PRO A 34 14.14 4.95 -5.25
N TYR A 35 13.35 4.75 -4.20
CA TYR A 35 12.33 5.69 -3.73
C TYR A 35 12.82 6.61 -2.62
N VAL A 36 14.05 6.44 -2.17
CA VAL A 36 14.66 7.28 -1.13
C VAL A 36 15.25 8.54 -1.77
N TYR A 37 14.79 9.70 -1.33
CA TYR A 37 15.31 10.99 -1.78
C TYR A 37 16.63 11.35 -1.10
N LYS A 38 16.68 11.23 0.24
CA LYS A 38 17.83 11.59 1.06
C LYS A 38 17.89 10.74 2.32
N VAL A 39 19.10 10.49 2.82
CA VAL A 39 19.34 9.89 4.13
C VAL A 39 19.85 11.01 5.05
N ARG A 40 19.20 11.20 6.21
CA ARG A 40 19.62 12.16 7.24
C ARG A 40 20.86 11.66 7.97
N ASP A 41 21.53 12.56 8.69
CA ASP A 41 22.74 12.24 9.46
C ASP A 41 22.49 11.21 10.58
N ASP A 42 21.26 11.14 11.10
CA ASP A 42 20.81 10.14 12.07
C ASP A 42 20.44 8.78 11.45
N GLY A 43 20.58 8.64 10.14
CA GLY A 43 20.24 7.44 9.38
C GLY A 43 18.78 7.32 8.96
N LEU A 44 17.93 8.29 9.29
CA LEU A 44 16.53 8.31 8.86
C LEU A 44 16.44 8.58 7.34
N ARG A 45 15.70 7.74 6.64
CA ARG A 45 15.45 7.90 5.21
C ARG A 45 14.26 8.79 4.95
N ILE A 46 14.39 9.67 3.97
CA ILE A 46 13.31 10.53 3.49
C ILE A 46 12.91 10.06 2.11
N LEU A 47 11.62 9.76 1.95
CA LEU A 47 11.06 9.27 0.70
C LEU A 47 10.86 10.41 -0.31
N ASN A 48 10.97 10.08 -1.58
CA ASN A 48 10.70 11.01 -2.67
C ASN A 48 9.18 11.16 -2.88
N VAL A 49 8.64 12.32 -2.54
CA VAL A 49 7.21 12.64 -2.62
C VAL A 49 6.69 12.58 -4.06
N ASN A 50 7.46 13.02 -5.04
CA ASN A 50 7.06 12.99 -6.45
C ASN A 50 6.87 11.55 -6.94
N MET A 51 7.80 10.65 -6.59
CA MET A 51 7.68 9.23 -6.93
C MET A 51 6.50 8.58 -6.21
N THR A 52 6.24 8.97 -4.96
CA THR A 52 5.06 8.50 -4.21
C THR A 52 3.78 8.92 -4.91
N SER A 53 3.68 10.16 -5.36
CA SER A 53 2.51 10.65 -6.10
C SER A 53 2.30 9.90 -7.42
N GLU A 54 3.35 9.66 -8.19
CA GLU A 54 3.28 8.86 -9.42
C GLU A 54 2.79 7.44 -9.14
N LYS A 55 3.29 6.80 -8.09
CA LYS A 55 2.86 5.45 -7.71
C LYS A 55 1.43 5.38 -7.19
N VAL A 56 0.94 6.43 -6.55
CA VAL A 56 -0.48 6.53 -6.15
C VAL A 56 -1.38 6.55 -7.39
N VAL A 57 -1.04 7.33 -8.41
CA VAL A 57 -1.79 7.35 -9.67
C VAL A 57 -1.76 6.00 -10.37
N GLU A 58 -0.60 5.37 -10.45
CA GLU A 58 -0.41 4.06 -11.05
C GLU A 58 -1.26 2.98 -10.32
N ALA A 59 -1.23 2.98 -8.99
CA ALA A 59 -2.04 2.08 -8.18
C ALA A 59 -3.54 2.31 -8.36
N ALA A 60 -3.98 3.57 -8.43
CA ALA A 60 -5.37 3.91 -8.66
C ALA A 60 -5.86 3.44 -10.03
N GLN A 61 -5.04 3.60 -11.07
CA GLN A 61 -5.34 3.11 -12.42
C GLN A 61 -5.45 1.58 -12.45
N PHE A 62 -4.57 0.89 -11.74
CA PHE A 62 -4.60 -0.56 -11.62
C PHE A 62 -5.87 -1.06 -10.92
N LEU A 63 -6.22 -0.45 -9.78
CA LEU A 63 -7.35 -0.89 -8.96
C LEU A 63 -8.72 -0.58 -9.58
N LYS A 64 -8.81 0.45 -10.42
CA LYS A 64 -10.09 0.85 -11.03
C LYS A 64 -10.68 -0.22 -11.96
N ASP A 65 -9.85 -1.11 -12.49
CA ASP A 65 -10.27 -2.16 -13.44
C ASP A 65 -10.90 -3.37 -12.73
N PHE A 66 -10.83 -3.42 -11.40
CA PHE A 66 -11.41 -4.47 -10.58
C PHE A 66 -12.77 -4.07 -9.98
N ASP A 67 -13.65 -5.06 -9.85
CA ASP A 67 -14.89 -4.87 -9.07
C ASP A 67 -14.51 -4.63 -7.60
N PRO A 68 -15.11 -3.66 -6.90
CA PRO A 68 -14.79 -3.40 -5.49
C PRO A 68 -14.89 -4.61 -4.57
N LYS A 69 -15.77 -5.55 -4.86
CA LYS A 69 -15.91 -6.79 -4.08
C LYS A 69 -14.76 -7.76 -4.26
N ASP A 70 -13.98 -7.61 -5.33
CA ASP A 70 -12.85 -8.47 -5.66
C ASP A 70 -11.51 -7.91 -5.13
N VAL A 71 -11.54 -6.81 -4.41
CA VAL A 71 -10.34 -6.16 -3.84
C VAL A 71 -10.32 -6.33 -2.32
N LEU A 72 -9.21 -6.85 -1.82
CA LEU A 72 -8.96 -7.03 -0.40
C LEU A 72 -7.82 -6.11 0.07
N VAL A 73 -8.08 -5.35 1.12
CA VAL A 73 -7.07 -4.51 1.79
C VAL A 73 -6.63 -5.19 3.09
N VAL A 74 -5.33 -5.38 3.27
CA VAL A 74 -4.77 -6.02 4.47
C VAL A 74 -3.82 -5.09 5.19
N SER A 75 -3.98 -4.97 6.50
CA SER A 75 -3.08 -4.22 7.37
C SER A 75 -2.93 -4.94 8.72
N ALA A 76 -1.75 -5.49 8.98
CA ALA A 76 -1.44 -6.13 10.25
C ALA A 76 -1.02 -5.12 11.32
N ARG A 77 -0.36 -4.02 10.95
CA ARG A 77 0.11 -3.02 11.89
C ARG A 77 -1.02 -2.15 12.42
N GLN A 78 -1.02 -1.90 13.72
CA GLN A 78 -2.04 -1.12 14.41
C GLN A 78 -2.23 0.29 13.84
N TYR A 79 -1.14 0.97 13.52
CA TYR A 79 -1.21 2.34 12.95
C TYR A 79 -1.77 2.38 11.52
N GLY A 80 -1.75 1.25 10.82
CA GLY A 80 -2.34 1.10 9.49
C GLY A 80 -3.82 0.73 9.49
N TRP A 81 -4.41 0.35 10.62
CA TRP A 81 -5.79 -0.14 10.67
C TRP A 81 -6.81 0.92 10.26
N LYS A 82 -6.71 2.09 10.84
CA LYS A 82 -7.64 3.19 10.55
C LYS A 82 -7.56 3.67 9.10
N PRO A 83 -6.36 3.95 8.54
CA PRO A 83 -6.22 4.28 7.12
C PRO A 83 -6.74 3.18 6.20
N ALA A 84 -6.40 1.92 6.44
CA ALA A 84 -6.83 0.80 5.62
C ALA A 84 -8.36 0.62 5.66
N THR A 85 -8.98 0.72 6.83
CA THR A 85 -10.43 0.64 6.99
C THR A 85 -11.13 1.77 6.25
N LYS A 86 -10.65 3.01 6.40
CA LYS A 86 -11.23 4.17 5.71
C LYS A 86 -11.08 4.10 4.19
N PHE A 87 -9.94 3.62 3.72
CA PHE A 87 -9.72 3.38 2.29
C PHE A 87 -10.71 2.34 1.74
N ALA A 88 -10.86 1.22 2.44
CA ALA A 88 -11.79 0.17 2.05
C ALA A 88 -13.26 0.64 2.07
N GLU A 89 -13.67 1.37 3.12
CA GLU A 89 -15.03 1.92 3.22
C GLU A 89 -15.35 2.87 2.06
N ASN A 90 -14.44 3.78 1.73
CA ASN A 90 -14.65 4.76 0.67
C ASN A 90 -14.68 4.14 -0.74
N CYS A 91 -13.94 3.06 -0.95
CA CYS A 91 -13.86 2.37 -2.24
C CYS A 91 -14.83 1.18 -2.36
N GLY A 92 -15.47 0.76 -1.26
CA GLY A 92 -16.29 -0.44 -1.21
C GLY A 92 -15.50 -1.74 -1.24
N PHE A 93 -14.23 -1.71 -0.82
CA PHE A 93 -13.35 -2.88 -0.73
C PHE A 93 -13.56 -3.64 0.57
N GLU A 94 -13.18 -4.92 0.57
CA GLU A 94 -13.05 -5.68 1.81
C GLU A 94 -11.74 -5.34 2.54
N CYS A 95 -11.76 -5.31 3.87
CA CYS A 95 -10.61 -4.98 4.69
C CYS A 95 -10.39 -6.00 5.80
N ILE A 96 -9.13 -6.40 5.97
CA ILE A 96 -8.66 -7.15 7.13
C ILE A 96 -7.69 -6.25 7.90
N ALA A 97 -8.19 -5.63 8.96
CA ALA A 97 -7.38 -4.85 9.89
C ALA A 97 -7.03 -5.73 11.10
N GLY A 98 -5.76 -6.01 11.29
CA GLY A 98 -5.25 -6.88 12.33
C GLY A 98 -4.59 -8.15 11.80
N ARG A 99 -4.60 -9.21 12.60
CA ARG A 99 -3.96 -10.47 12.24
C ARG A 99 -4.61 -11.13 11.02
N PHE A 100 -3.81 -11.42 10.01
CA PHE A 100 -4.21 -12.25 8.89
C PHE A 100 -4.15 -13.73 9.31
N THR A 101 -5.30 -14.38 9.33
CA THR A 101 -5.38 -15.81 9.70
C THR A 101 -4.89 -16.67 8.53
N PRO A 102 -3.91 -17.56 8.73
CA PRO A 102 -3.45 -18.47 7.69
C PRO A 102 -4.59 -19.33 7.11
N GLY A 103 -4.57 -19.54 5.81
CA GLY A 103 -5.59 -20.30 5.09
C GLY A 103 -6.78 -19.49 4.57
N ARG A 104 -6.83 -18.20 4.88
CA ARG A 104 -7.95 -17.33 4.48
C ARG A 104 -8.10 -17.14 2.97
N LEU A 105 -7.01 -17.27 2.22
CA LEU A 105 -7.00 -17.25 0.76
C LEU A 105 -6.83 -18.62 0.12
N THR A 106 -6.39 -19.62 0.88
CA THR A 106 -5.97 -20.92 0.35
C THR A 106 -6.87 -22.08 0.76
N ASN A 107 -7.60 -21.98 1.87
CA ASN A 107 -8.45 -23.05 2.38
C ASN A 107 -9.96 -22.74 2.19
N PRO A 108 -10.62 -23.39 1.19
CA PRO A 108 -12.04 -23.16 0.91
C PRO A 108 -13.00 -23.55 2.05
N GLU A 109 -12.57 -24.44 2.93
CA GLU A 109 -13.39 -24.90 4.07
C GLU A 109 -13.39 -23.94 5.25
N MET A 110 -12.53 -22.91 5.18
CA MET A 110 -12.44 -21.92 6.25
C MET A 110 -13.65 -20.98 6.25
N ARG A 111 -14.20 -20.69 7.43
CA ARG A 111 -15.39 -19.84 7.59
C ARG A 111 -15.24 -18.46 6.97
N PHE A 112 -14.03 -17.92 6.96
CA PHE A 112 -13.72 -16.57 6.45
C PHE A 112 -12.89 -16.62 5.16
N PHE A 113 -13.06 -17.68 4.36
CA PHE A 113 -12.39 -17.82 3.07
C PHE A 113 -12.82 -16.72 2.11
N ILE A 114 -11.84 -16.10 1.44
CA ILE A 114 -12.03 -15.02 0.46
C ILE A 114 -11.20 -15.34 -0.80
N GLU A 115 -11.76 -15.08 -1.96
CA GLU A 115 -11.08 -15.19 -3.26
C GLU A 115 -11.01 -13.83 -3.96
N PRO A 116 -10.13 -12.92 -3.51
CA PRO A 116 -9.97 -11.63 -4.19
C PRO A 116 -9.20 -11.77 -5.50
N LYS A 117 -9.44 -10.88 -6.44
CA LYS A 117 -8.64 -10.75 -7.67
C LYS A 117 -7.45 -9.81 -7.50
N ALA A 118 -7.55 -8.87 -6.58
CA ALA A 118 -6.47 -7.95 -6.23
C ALA A 118 -6.35 -7.81 -4.71
N ILE A 119 -5.13 -7.66 -4.22
CA ILE A 119 -4.83 -7.47 -2.79
C ILE A 119 -3.97 -6.22 -2.63
N VAL A 120 -4.33 -5.39 -1.67
CA VAL A 120 -3.57 -4.22 -1.26
C VAL A 120 -2.94 -4.51 0.11
N LEU A 121 -1.61 -4.59 0.15
CA LEU A 121 -0.84 -4.80 1.38
C LEU A 121 -0.24 -3.47 1.84
N THR A 122 -0.44 -3.11 3.09
CA THR A 122 0.09 -1.86 3.64
C THR A 122 1.56 -1.97 4.03
N ASP A 123 2.00 -3.14 4.50
CA ASP A 123 3.39 -3.42 4.85
C ASP A 123 3.74 -4.88 4.49
N PRO A 124 4.46 -5.12 3.42
CA PRO A 124 4.79 -6.49 2.98
C PRO A 124 5.51 -7.34 4.02
N ALA A 125 6.30 -6.72 4.90
CA ALA A 125 7.02 -7.44 5.96
C ALA A 125 6.08 -7.91 7.08
N ALA A 126 5.17 -7.05 7.54
CA ALA A 126 4.18 -7.39 8.55
C ALA A 126 3.07 -8.30 8.00
N ASP A 127 2.70 -8.11 6.74
CA ASP A 127 1.66 -8.86 6.03
C ASP A 127 2.25 -10.04 5.21
N ALA A 128 3.38 -10.58 5.64
CA ALA A 128 4.10 -11.63 4.90
C ALA A 128 3.26 -12.89 4.67
N GLN A 129 2.37 -13.23 5.59
CA GLN A 129 1.48 -14.38 5.42
C GLN A 129 0.48 -14.16 4.29
N ALA A 130 -0.16 -13.00 4.23
CA ALA A 130 -1.06 -12.63 3.14
C ALA A 130 -0.35 -12.59 1.79
N PHE A 131 0.86 -12.07 1.75
CA PHE A 131 1.69 -12.03 0.56
C PHE A 131 2.04 -13.43 0.03
N ARG A 132 2.43 -14.35 0.92
CA ARG A 132 2.73 -15.73 0.55
C ARG A 132 1.51 -16.45 -0.01
N GLU A 133 0.36 -16.32 0.66
CA GLU A 133 -0.88 -16.96 0.20
C GLU A 133 -1.33 -16.39 -1.15
N ALA A 134 -1.28 -15.07 -1.33
CA ALA A 134 -1.61 -14.42 -2.59
C ALA A 134 -0.70 -14.89 -3.75
N THR A 135 0.59 -15.06 -3.48
CA THR A 135 1.54 -15.57 -4.46
C THR A 135 1.26 -17.02 -4.85
N ASN A 136 0.82 -17.84 -3.90
CA ASN A 136 0.57 -19.27 -4.12
C ASN A 136 -0.71 -19.55 -4.90
N ILE A 137 -1.72 -18.71 -4.79
CA ILE A 137 -3.01 -18.93 -5.45
C ILE A 137 -3.09 -18.42 -6.89
N LYS A 138 -2.17 -17.57 -7.32
CA LYS A 138 -2.06 -16.94 -8.67
C LYS A 138 -3.39 -16.76 -9.40
#